data_46aefc5eba1622e0efebfa70d5ef4b57
#
_entry.id   46aefc5eba1622e0efebfa70d5ef4b57
#
_cell.length_a   1.000
_cell.length_b   1.000
_cell.length_c   1.000
_cell.angle_alpha   90.00
_cell.angle_beta   90.00
_cell.angle_gamma   90.00
#
_symmetry.space_group_name_H-M   'P 1'
#
loop_
_entity.id
_entity.type
_entity.pdbx_description
1 polymer ?
#
loop_
_entity_poly.entity_id
_entity_poly.type
_entity_poly.pdbx_seq_one_letter_code
_entity_poly.pdbx_strand_id
1 'polypeptide(L)'
;RVKEDIFDIQDEIVKKITIALIGGIEISSLKRAHRKPTENMTSYEFLLKGKDNHHKFTKEANEEAIKNLDLAISADANNAQAYAWKACVMGQAFYRGFTEMTDEKMGELLTLLEKALEVDPNDFECHRMQAEVYLSMHDFEKSKASGQKATNMNPNDPRVISIYGEALIRLNELDKGLLYLQKAYELDPIPQGQTTGDRRLASLFLAHYLKNDLDKCNEIKDKIINIDNRTWLLCIDLYNSCSKEYKEENWYKEGLNEFKDLDWSLEVDRYHLNNQ
;
A
#
# COMPACT_ATOMS: atom_id res chain seq x y z
N ARG A 1 3.34 -3.94 -37.54
CA ARG A 1 4.18 -3.33 -36.46
C ARG A 1 3.76 -1.90 -36.15
N VAL A 2 3.83 -0.94 -37.11
CA VAL A 2 3.50 0.48 -36.82
C VAL A 2 2.04 0.71 -36.35
N LYS A 3 1.07 -0.10 -36.75
CA LYS A 3 -0.33 0.04 -36.29
C LYS A 3 -0.54 -0.51 -34.88
N GLU A 4 0.12 -1.59 -34.53
CA GLU A 4 0.09 -2.17 -33.16
C GLU A 4 0.73 -1.18 -32.18
N ASP A 5 1.88 -0.57 -32.53
CA ASP A 5 2.54 0.45 -31.72
C ASP A 5 1.65 1.68 -31.43
N ILE A 6 0.78 2.08 -32.39
CA ILE A 6 -0.13 3.22 -32.21
C ILE A 6 -1.26 2.89 -31.21
N PHE A 7 -1.83 1.69 -31.28
CA PHE A 7 -2.89 1.29 -30.33
C PHE A 7 -2.33 1.13 -28.91
N ASP A 8 -1.14 0.57 -28.77
CA ASP A 8 -0.45 0.45 -27.48
C ASP A 8 -0.19 1.83 -26.85
N ILE A 9 0.27 2.79 -27.64
CA ILE A 9 0.46 4.18 -27.20
C ILE A 9 -0.88 4.84 -26.83
N GLN A 10 -1.94 4.62 -27.59
CA GLN A 10 -3.26 5.15 -27.26
C GLN A 10 -3.78 4.58 -25.94
N ASP A 11 -3.63 3.28 -25.72
CA ASP A 11 -4.04 2.61 -24.47
C ASP A 11 -3.25 3.13 -23.27
N GLU A 12 -1.94 3.34 -23.42
CA GLU A 12 -1.10 3.92 -22.38
C GLU A 12 -1.51 5.36 -22.04
N ILE A 13 -1.78 6.19 -23.05
CA ILE A 13 -2.26 7.56 -22.86
C ILE A 13 -3.60 7.57 -22.13
N VAL A 14 -4.56 6.75 -22.56
CA VAL A 14 -5.88 6.64 -21.93
C VAL A 14 -5.75 6.21 -20.46
N LYS A 15 -4.89 5.23 -20.16
CA LYS A 15 -4.61 4.80 -18.79
C LYS A 15 -4.06 5.92 -17.91
N LYS A 16 -3.04 6.63 -18.38
CA LYS A 16 -2.43 7.76 -17.64
C LYS A 16 -3.42 8.92 -17.44
N ILE A 17 -4.23 9.25 -18.44
CA ILE A 17 -5.27 10.28 -18.34
C ILE A 17 -6.33 9.87 -17.32
N THR A 18 -6.78 8.62 -17.34
CA THR A 18 -7.79 8.11 -16.41
C THR A 18 -7.32 8.20 -14.96
N ILE A 19 -6.10 7.76 -14.68
CA ILE A 19 -5.50 7.85 -13.34
C ILE A 19 -5.40 9.32 -12.89
N ALA A 20 -4.93 10.21 -13.77
CA ALA A 20 -4.79 11.63 -13.47
C ALA A 20 -6.15 12.31 -13.23
N LEU A 21 -7.19 11.95 -13.99
CA LEU A 21 -8.55 12.49 -13.83
C LEU A 21 -9.19 12.04 -12.51
N ILE A 22 -9.07 10.76 -12.14
CA ILE A 22 -9.60 10.24 -10.87
C ILE A 22 -8.94 10.96 -9.71
N GLY A 23 -7.62 11.06 -9.69
CA GLY A 23 -6.88 11.81 -8.68
C GLY A 23 -7.27 13.28 -8.63
N GLY A 24 -7.44 13.93 -9.78
CA GLY A 24 -7.89 15.33 -9.87
C GLY A 24 -9.30 15.56 -9.30
N ILE A 25 -10.23 14.64 -9.53
CA ILE A 25 -11.58 14.69 -8.99
C ILE A 25 -11.56 14.52 -7.46
N GLU A 26 -10.82 13.55 -6.94
CA GLU A 26 -10.68 13.33 -5.50
C GLU A 26 -10.06 14.56 -4.81
N ILE A 27 -8.96 15.10 -5.34
CA ILE A 27 -8.30 16.31 -4.81
C ILE A 27 -9.26 17.52 -4.80
N SER A 28 -10.00 17.73 -5.88
CA SER A 28 -10.97 18.83 -5.96
C SER A 28 -12.12 18.66 -4.97
N SER A 29 -12.61 17.44 -4.79
CA SER A 29 -13.69 17.12 -3.85
C SER A 29 -13.18 17.23 -2.40
N LEU A 30 -11.97 16.81 -2.10
CA LEU A 30 -11.33 16.97 -0.80
C LEU A 30 -11.16 18.45 -0.43
N LYS A 31 -10.68 19.29 -1.36
CA LYS A 31 -10.55 20.73 -1.14
C LYS A 31 -11.90 21.39 -0.83
N ARG A 32 -13.00 20.93 -1.45
CA ARG A 32 -14.35 21.38 -1.11
C ARG A 32 -14.77 20.92 0.27
N ALA A 33 -14.55 19.65 0.60
CA ALA A 33 -14.87 19.06 1.90
C ALA A 33 -14.20 19.82 3.06
N HIS A 34 -12.92 20.23 2.91
CA HIS A 34 -12.23 21.01 3.94
C HIS A 34 -12.83 22.41 4.22
N ARG A 35 -13.59 22.97 3.28
CA ARG A 35 -14.24 24.29 3.41
C ARG A 35 -15.69 24.21 3.89
N LYS A 36 -16.25 23.00 3.94
CA LYS A 36 -17.66 22.78 4.23
C LYS A 36 -17.86 22.55 5.72
N PRO A 37 -18.89 23.16 6.36
CA PRO A 37 -19.25 22.82 7.73
C PRO A 37 -19.59 21.34 7.86
N THR A 38 -19.20 20.72 8.99
CA THR A 38 -19.33 19.28 9.21
C THR A 38 -20.76 18.78 9.07
N GLU A 39 -21.75 19.53 9.56
CA GLU A 39 -23.18 19.22 9.48
C GLU A 39 -23.75 19.15 8.05
N ASN A 40 -23.02 19.72 7.08
CA ASN A 40 -23.42 19.75 5.68
C ASN A 40 -22.63 18.78 4.79
N MET A 41 -21.74 17.97 5.39
CA MET A 41 -20.90 17.04 4.64
C MET A 41 -21.65 15.76 4.28
N THR A 42 -21.34 15.23 3.10
CA THR A 42 -21.81 13.92 2.64
C THR A 42 -20.91 12.80 3.12
N SER A 43 -21.40 11.56 3.09
CA SER A 43 -20.61 10.36 3.37
C SER A 43 -19.32 10.30 2.54
N TYR A 44 -19.39 10.65 1.26
CA TYR A 44 -18.22 10.68 0.37
C TYR A 44 -17.18 11.74 0.80
N GLU A 45 -17.63 12.91 1.24
CA GLU A 45 -16.71 13.96 1.73
C GLU A 45 -16.02 13.57 3.03
N PHE A 46 -16.71 12.88 3.94
CA PHE A 46 -16.10 12.30 5.12
C PHE A 46 -15.11 11.17 4.77
N LEU A 47 -15.47 10.29 3.82
CA LEU A 47 -14.56 9.26 3.32
C LEU A 47 -13.26 9.89 2.77
N LEU A 48 -13.33 10.95 1.98
CA LEU A 48 -12.15 11.63 1.44
C LEU A 48 -11.26 12.23 2.54
N LYS A 49 -11.85 12.81 3.59
CA LYS A 49 -11.09 13.30 4.77
C LYS A 49 -10.43 12.16 5.52
N GLY A 50 -11.11 11.02 5.67
CA GLY A 50 -10.52 9.82 6.25
C GLY A 50 -9.29 9.33 5.48
N LYS A 51 -9.41 9.25 4.15
CA LYS A 51 -8.31 8.88 3.24
C LYS A 51 -7.12 9.86 3.34
N ASP A 52 -7.39 11.17 3.34
CA ASP A 52 -6.36 12.21 3.44
C ASP A 52 -5.61 12.12 4.78
N ASN A 53 -6.32 11.93 5.88
CA ASN A 53 -5.70 11.77 7.20
C ASN A 53 -4.89 10.47 7.30
N HIS A 54 -5.35 9.37 6.72
CA HIS A 54 -4.59 8.11 6.65
C HIS A 54 -3.20 8.29 6.03
N HIS A 55 -3.09 9.12 5.00
CA HIS A 55 -1.82 9.37 4.29
C HIS A 55 -0.84 10.32 5.00
N LYS A 56 -1.21 10.88 6.15
CA LYS A 56 -0.30 11.71 6.97
C LYS A 56 0.61 10.90 7.89
N PHE A 57 0.29 9.63 8.13
CA PHE A 57 1.08 8.65 8.88
C PHE A 57 1.45 9.05 10.32
N THR A 58 0.68 9.93 10.96
CA THR A 58 0.81 10.26 12.39
C THR A 58 -0.31 9.65 13.21
N LYS A 59 -0.11 9.49 14.52
CA LYS A 59 -1.11 8.93 15.43
C LYS A 59 -2.38 9.80 15.47
N GLU A 60 -2.22 11.11 15.59
CA GLU A 60 -3.33 12.07 15.62
C GLU A 60 -4.14 12.06 14.33
N ALA A 61 -3.46 11.98 13.18
CA ALA A 61 -4.14 11.89 11.89
C ALA A 61 -4.84 10.54 11.71
N ASN A 62 -4.31 9.45 12.24
CA ASN A 62 -4.95 8.14 12.23
C ASN A 62 -6.24 8.14 13.07
N GLU A 63 -6.23 8.73 14.28
CA GLU A 63 -7.41 8.89 15.12
C GLU A 63 -8.47 9.76 14.44
N GLU A 64 -8.07 10.85 13.77
CA GLU A 64 -8.96 11.71 13.02
C GLU A 64 -9.52 11.01 11.76
N ALA A 65 -8.73 10.14 11.12
CA ALA A 65 -9.21 9.31 10.02
C ALA A 65 -10.33 8.38 10.46
N ILE A 66 -10.19 7.69 11.60
CA ILE A 66 -11.23 6.81 12.15
C ILE A 66 -12.52 7.60 12.40
N LYS A 67 -12.45 8.78 13.04
CA LYS A 67 -13.62 9.64 13.28
C LYS A 67 -14.33 10.02 11.99
N ASN A 68 -13.59 10.44 10.97
CA ASN A 68 -14.18 10.81 9.69
C ASN A 68 -14.84 9.60 9.00
N LEU A 69 -14.25 8.40 9.11
CA LEU A 69 -14.83 7.19 8.53
C LEU A 69 -16.08 6.72 9.29
N ASP A 70 -16.14 6.91 10.60
CA ASP A 70 -17.36 6.69 11.40
C ASP A 70 -18.49 7.65 10.99
N LEU A 71 -18.18 8.92 10.74
CA LEU A 71 -19.11 9.88 10.21
C LEU A 71 -19.56 9.52 8.79
N ALA A 72 -18.67 9.01 7.94
CA ALA A 72 -19.00 8.52 6.61
C ALA A 72 -20.01 7.36 6.67
N ILE A 73 -19.78 6.38 7.53
CA ILE A 73 -20.69 5.24 7.75
C ILE A 73 -22.03 5.72 8.32
N SER A 74 -22.01 6.65 9.27
CA SER A 74 -23.23 7.20 9.90
C SER A 74 -24.07 8.00 8.90
N ALA A 75 -23.42 8.71 7.96
CA ALA A 75 -24.11 9.49 6.93
C ALA A 75 -24.69 8.61 5.80
N ASP A 76 -24.07 7.47 5.52
CA ASP A 76 -24.53 6.48 4.55
C ASP A 76 -24.00 5.09 4.89
N ALA A 77 -24.84 4.26 5.47
CA ALA A 77 -24.50 2.86 5.80
C ALA A 77 -24.25 1.97 4.57
N ASN A 78 -24.56 2.43 3.37
CA ASN A 78 -24.28 1.73 2.11
C ASN A 78 -22.96 2.18 1.46
N ASN A 79 -22.17 3.00 2.12
CA ASN A 79 -20.84 3.36 1.65
C ASN A 79 -19.85 2.25 1.98
N ALA A 80 -19.72 1.26 1.10
CA ALA A 80 -18.81 0.10 1.26
C ALA A 80 -17.37 0.52 1.52
N GLN A 81 -16.87 1.54 0.81
CA GLN A 81 -15.50 2.01 0.95
C GLN A 81 -15.21 2.59 2.34
N ALA A 82 -16.20 3.19 3.02
CA ALA A 82 -16.00 3.73 4.36
C ALA A 82 -15.65 2.63 5.37
N TYR A 83 -16.31 1.46 5.29
CA TYR A 83 -15.97 0.30 6.10
C TYR A 83 -14.57 -0.24 5.80
N ALA A 84 -14.26 -0.45 4.50
CA ALA A 84 -12.97 -0.97 4.08
C ALA A 84 -11.80 -0.05 4.47
N TRP A 85 -11.96 1.26 4.29
CA TRP A 85 -10.95 2.24 4.71
C TRP A 85 -10.80 2.32 6.23
N LYS A 86 -11.90 2.20 7.01
CA LYS A 86 -11.79 2.14 8.48
C LYS A 86 -10.95 0.94 8.91
N ALA A 87 -11.18 -0.25 8.34
CA ALA A 87 -10.37 -1.43 8.59
C ALA A 87 -8.88 -1.20 8.26
N CYS A 88 -8.59 -0.57 7.12
CA CYS A 88 -7.21 -0.24 6.72
C CYS A 88 -6.54 0.73 7.70
N VAL A 89 -7.24 1.79 8.14
CA VAL A 89 -6.73 2.76 9.13
C VAL A 89 -6.45 2.09 10.48
N MET A 90 -7.30 1.17 10.92
CA MET A 90 -7.07 0.37 12.13
C MET A 90 -5.82 -0.52 11.98
N GLY A 91 -5.66 -1.19 10.85
CA GLY A 91 -4.47 -1.97 10.53
C GLY A 91 -3.19 -1.11 10.52
N GLN A 92 -3.25 0.10 9.96
CA GLN A 92 -2.13 1.05 10.00
C GLN A 92 -1.75 1.45 11.43
N ALA A 93 -2.74 1.69 12.31
CA ALA A 93 -2.49 2.04 13.71
C ALA A 93 -1.71 0.95 14.44
N PHE A 94 -2.06 -0.31 14.18
CA PHE A 94 -1.33 -1.46 14.70
C PHE A 94 0.07 -1.55 14.12
N TYR A 95 0.20 -1.56 12.79
CA TYR A 95 1.48 -1.70 12.10
C TYR A 95 2.50 -0.63 12.51
N ARG A 96 2.04 0.61 12.77
CA ARG A 96 2.88 1.72 13.22
C ARG A 96 3.07 1.82 14.73
N GLY A 97 2.51 0.91 15.50
CA GLY A 97 2.61 0.92 16.96
C GLY A 97 1.82 2.05 17.65
N PHE A 98 0.82 2.63 16.98
CA PHE A 98 -0.05 3.66 17.58
C PHE A 98 -1.03 3.04 18.58
N THR A 99 -1.33 1.77 18.45
CA THR A 99 -2.19 0.98 19.34
C THR A 99 -1.74 -0.47 19.37
N GLU A 100 -2.02 -1.16 20.48
CA GLU A 100 -1.85 -2.61 20.55
C GLU A 100 -2.97 -3.32 19.79
N MET A 101 -2.64 -4.40 19.09
CA MET A 101 -3.61 -5.28 18.47
C MET A 101 -4.09 -6.29 19.53
N THR A 102 -5.38 -6.23 19.85
CA THR A 102 -6.08 -7.23 20.66
C THR A 102 -6.96 -8.10 19.77
N ASP A 103 -7.34 -9.29 20.25
CA ASP A 103 -8.27 -10.18 19.51
C ASP A 103 -9.59 -9.47 19.19
N GLU A 104 -10.07 -8.62 20.10
CA GLU A 104 -11.28 -7.80 19.91
C GLU A 104 -11.13 -6.83 18.72
N LYS A 105 -10.04 -6.06 18.68
CA LYS A 105 -9.76 -5.11 17.59
C LYS A 105 -9.54 -5.83 16.26
N MET A 106 -8.90 -6.99 16.30
CA MET A 106 -8.74 -7.83 15.10
C MET A 106 -10.11 -8.32 14.61
N GLY A 107 -10.98 -8.77 15.51
CA GLY A 107 -12.35 -9.16 15.17
C GLY A 107 -13.16 -8.00 14.58
N GLU A 108 -13.07 -6.79 15.16
CA GLU A 108 -13.70 -5.58 14.61
C GLU A 108 -13.20 -5.27 13.19
N LEU A 109 -11.90 -5.29 12.99
CA LEU A 109 -11.27 -5.02 11.70
C LEU A 109 -11.75 -6.00 10.62
N LEU A 110 -11.79 -7.31 10.92
CA LEU A 110 -12.26 -8.32 9.97
C LEU A 110 -13.76 -8.17 9.68
N THR A 111 -14.57 -7.86 10.68
CA THR A 111 -16.01 -7.59 10.53
C THR A 111 -16.26 -6.39 9.62
N LEU A 112 -15.44 -5.33 9.71
CA LEU A 112 -15.55 -4.18 8.82
C LEU A 112 -15.25 -4.54 7.35
N LEU A 113 -14.25 -5.40 7.10
CA LEU A 113 -13.94 -5.89 5.75
C LEU A 113 -15.07 -6.76 5.17
N GLU A 114 -15.64 -7.65 5.99
CA GLU A 114 -16.79 -8.47 5.60
C GLU A 114 -17.98 -7.57 5.27
N LYS A 115 -18.26 -6.58 6.13
CA LYS A 115 -19.35 -5.63 5.93
C LYS A 115 -19.20 -4.81 4.65
N ALA A 116 -17.99 -4.36 4.32
CA ALA A 116 -17.72 -3.66 3.08
C ALA A 116 -18.12 -4.49 1.85
N LEU A 117 -17.76 -5.78 1.82
CA LEU A 117 -18.08 -6.67 0.71
C LEU A 117 -19.52 -7.20 0.72
N GLU A 118 -20.22 -7.19 1.86
CA GLU A 118 -21.68 -7.39 1.91
C GLU A 118 -22.43 -6.23 1.26
N VAL A 119 -21.98 -5.00 1.50
CA VAL A 119 -22.58 -3.78 0.94
C VAL A 119 -22.33 -3.69 -0.56
N ASP A 120 -21.08 -3.88 -1.01
CA ASP A 120 -20.75 -3.90 -2.43
C ASP A 120 -19.68 -4.98 -2.73
N PRO A 121 -20.11 -6.17 -3.17
CA PRO A 121 -19.18 -7.25 -3.53
C PRO A 121 -18.38 -6.99 -4.80
N ASN A 122 -18.74 -5.97 -5.58
CA ASN A 122 -18.12 -5.62 -6.86
C ASN A 122 -17.26 -4.34 -6.78
N ASP A 123 -17.05 -3.78 -5.59
CA ASP A 123 -16.13 -2.64 -5.42
C ASP A 123 -14.67 -3.15 -5.34
N PHE A 124 -13.88 -2.83 -6.36
CA PHE A 124 -12.46 -3.23 -6.42
C PHE A 124 -11.64 -2.64 -5.29
N GLU A 125 -11.99 -1.45 -4.79
CA GLU A 125 -11.29 -0.79 -3.69
C GLU A 125 -11.48 -1.56 -2.37
N CYS A 126 -12.67 -2.11 -2.13
CA CYS A 126 -12.93 -2.99 -0.97
C CYS A 126 -12.08 -4.26 -1.03
N HIS A 127 -11.98 -4.91 -2.19
CA HIS A 127 -11.10 -6.06 -2.37
C HIS A 127 -9.62 -5.69 -2.23
N ARG A 128 -9.21 -4.51 -2.71
CA ARG A 128 -7.85 -4.02 -2.53
C ARG A 128 -7.51 -3.81 -1.05
N MET A 129 -8.40 -3.14 -0.28
CA MET A 129 -8.21 -2.96 1.16
C MET A 129 -8.13 -4.28 1.91
N GLN A 130 -8.99 -5.23 1.54
CA GLN A 130 -8.95 -6.58 2.11
C GLN A 130 -7.59 -7.25 1.83
N ALA A 131 -7.06 -7.11 0.62
CA ALA A 131 -5.75 -7.65 0.26
C ALA A 131 -4.62 -7.01 1.09
N GLU A 132 -4.64 -5.68 1.29
CA GLU A 132 -3.67 -4.96 2.11
C GLU A 132 -3.71 -5.42 3.57
N VAL A 133 -4.90 -5.58 4.14
CA VAL A 133 -5.05 -6.05 5.52
C VAL A 133 -4.53 -7.48 5.65
N TYR A 134 -4.90 -8.41 4.76
CA TYR A 134 -4.39 -9.77 4.80
C TYR A 134 -2.87 -9.83 4.59
N LEU A 135 -2.30 -8.96 3.74
CA LEU A 135 -0.85 -8.87 3.58
C LEU A 135 -0.18 -8.48 4.90
N SER A 136 -0.73 -7.48 5.59
CA SER A 136 -0.20 -7.02 6.88
C SER A 136 -0.38 -8.04 8.02
N MET A 137 -1.37 -8.92 7.89
CA MET A 137 -1.60 -10.07 8.80
C MET A 137 -0.77 -11.30 8.44
N HIS A 138 0.04 -11.25 7.38
CA HIS A 138 0.81 -12.36 6.81
C HIS A 138 -0.05 -13.54 6.30
N ASP A 139 -1.34 -13.30 6.05
CA ASP A 139 -2.21 -14.26 5.34
C ASP A 139 -2.09 -14.03 3.83
N PHE A 140 -0.95 -14.45 3.28
CA PHE A 140 -0.58 -14.15 1.89
C PHE A 140 -1.49 -14.82 0.87
N GLU A 141 -2.07 -15.98 1.19
CA GLU A 141 -3.01 -16.65 0.29
C GLU A 141 -4.32 -15.86 0.18
N LYS A 142 -4.88 -15.37 1.30
CA LYS A 142 -6.06 -14.52 1.25
C LYS A 142 -5.75 -13.16 0.63
N SER A 143 -4.58 -12.59 0.89
CA SER A 143 -4.12 -11.36 0.23
C SER A 143 -4.07 -11.53 -1.29
N LYS A 144 -3.46 -12.61 -1.77
CA LYS A 144 -3.41 -12.96 -3.21
C LYS A 144 -4.80 -13.11 -3.81
N ALA A 145 -5.71 -13.84 -3.14
CA ALA A 145 -7.05 -14.06 -3.63
C ALA A 145 -7.85 -12.76 -3.78
N SER A 146 -7.79 -11.88 -2.77
CA SER A 146 -8.46 -10.57 -2.79
C SER A 146 -7.79 -9.62 -3.80
N GLY A 147 -6.46 -9.60 -3.85
CA GLY A 147 -5.68 -8.81 -4.80
C GLY A 147 -5.94 -9.22 -6.25
N GLN A 148 -6.10 -10.51 -6.52
CA GLN A 148 -6.46 -11.01 -7.85
C GLN A 148 -7.87 -10.56 -8.28
N LYS A 149 -8.85 -10.60 -7.35
CA LYS A 149 -10.20 -10.10 -7.62
C LYS A 149 -10.17 -8.62 -7.96
N ALA A 150 -9.49 -7.81 -7.14
CA ALA A 150 -9.34 -6.38 -7.38
C ALA A 150 -8.65 -6.10 -8.73
N THR A 151 -7.59 -6.85 -9.06
CA THR A 151 -6.86 -6.72 -10.34
C THR A 151 -7.73 -7.08 -11.54
N ASN A 152 -8.57 -8.11 -11.43
CA ASN A 152 -9.50 -8.48 -12.50
C ASN A 152 -10.55 -7.38 -12.74
N MET A 153 -10.98 -6.67 -11.70
CA MET A 153 -11.95 -5.58 -11.80
C MET A 153 -11.31 -4.27 -12.30
N ASN A 154 -10.07 -3.99 -11.87
CA ASN A 154 -9.34 -2.78 -12.27
C ASN A 154 -7.86 -3.08 -12.57
N PRO A 155 -7.55 -3.62 -13.75
CA PRO A 155 -6.20 -4.11 -14.11
C PRO A 155 -5.18 -3.01 -14.36
N ASN A 156 -5.58 -1.74 -14.31
CA ASN A 156 -4.72 -0.59 -14.59
C ASN A 156 -4.56 0.35 -13.39
N ASP A 157 -5.14 0.01 -12.23
CA ASP A 157 -4.88 0.77 -11.00
C ASP A 157 -3.54 0.32 -10.38
N PRO A 158 -2.52 1.19 -10.30
CA PRO A 158 -1.20 0.83 -9.80
C PRO A 158 -1.22 0.37 -8.33
N ARG A 159 -2.19 0.80 -7.54
CA ARG A 159 -2.35 0.39 -6.14
C ARG A 159 -2.81 -1.06 -6.06
N VAL A 160 -3.78 -1.41 -6.90
CA VAL A 160 -4.36 -2.77 -6.98
C VAL A 160 -3.32 -3.78 -7.46
N ILE A 161 -2.64 -3.48 -8.57
CA ILE A 161 -1.65 -4.40 -9.14
C ILE A 161 -0.39 -4.51 -8.29
N SER A 162 -0.05 -3.46 -7.52
CA SER A 162 1.06 -3.51 -6.57
C SER A 162 0.80 -4.49 -5.43
N ILE A 163 -0.36 -4.38 -4.77
CA ILE A 163 -0.68 -5.27 -3.63
C ILE A 163 -0.77 -6.74 -4.08
N TYR A 164 -1.31 -6.98 -5.27
CA TYR A 164 -1.32 -8.33 -5.84
C TYR A 164 0.10 -8.84 -6.12
N GLY A 165 0.97 -7.99 -6.68
CA GLY A 165 2.37 -8.30 -6.91
C GLY A 165 3.12 -8.61 -5.62
N GLU A 166 2.90 -7.83 -4.56
CA GLU A 166 3.50 -8.08 -3.24
C GLU A 166 3.06 -9.43 -2.65
N ALA A 167 1.77 -9.77 -2.72
CA ALA A 167 1.27 -11.07 -2.26
C ALA A 167 1.91 -12.25 -3.03
N LEU A 168 2.09 -12.10 -4.34
CA LEU A 168 2.76 -13.11 -5.18
C LEU A 168 4.23 -13.30 -4.77
N ILE A 169 4.96 -12.22 -4.51
CA ILE A 169 6.36 -12.29 -4.03
C ILE A 169 6.43 -13.05 -2.71
N ARG A 170 5.54 -12.77 -1.76
CA ARG A 170 5.48 -13.46 -0.47
C ARG A 170 5.17 -14.95 -0.58
N LEU A 171 4.52 -15.37 -1.66
CA LEU A 171 4.20 -16.77 -1.97
C LEU A 171 5.24 -17.42 -2.91
N ASN A 172 6.39 -16.79 -3.09
CA ASN A 172 7.47 -17.25 -3.97
C ASN A 172 7.08 -17.38 -5.46
N GLU A 173 6.01 -16.69 -5.89
CA GLU A 173 5.65 -16.54 -7.31
C GLU A 173 6.41 -15.32 -7.92
N LEU A 174 7.74 -15.37 -7.86
CA LEU A 174 8.61 -14.20 -8.04
C LEU A 174 8.50 -13.55 -9.42
N ASP A 175 8.49 -14.34 -10.51
CA ASP A 175 8.44 -13.79 -11.88
C ASP A 175 7.13 -13.05 -12.14
N LYS A 176 6.03 -13.64 -11.70
CA LYS A 176 4.71 -13.04 -11.85
C LYS A 176 4.56 -11.81 -10.96
N GLY A 177 5.00 -11.89 -9.70
CA GLY A 177 4.98 -10.77 -8.77
C GLY A 177 5.80 -9.60 -9.27
N LEU A 178 7.01 -9.85 -9.76
CA LEU A 178 7.90 -8.83 -10.32
C LEU A 178 7.26 -8.13 -11.53
N LEU A 179 6.58 -8.86 -12.44
CA LEU A 179 5.87 -8.28 -13.57
C LEU A 179 4.80 -7.26 -13.12
N TYR A 180 4.01 -7.59 -12.09
CA TYR A 180 2.99 -6.68 -11.56
C TYR A 180 3.60 -5.48 -10.83
N LEU A 181 4.65 -5.68 -10.04
CA LEU A 181 5.34 -4.61 -9.34
C LEU A 181 6.00 -3.63 -10.30
N GLN A 182 6.65 -4.13 -11.37
CA GLN A 182 7.23 -3.32 -12.42
C GLN A 182 6.16 -2.47 -13.13
N LYS A 183 5.04 -3.10 -13.51
CA LYS A 183 3.90 -2.38 -14.11
C LYS A 183 3.34 -1.31 -13.18
N ALA A 184 3.23 -1.59 -11.86
CA ALA A 184 2.78 -0.60 -10.89
C ALA A 184 3.71 0.61 -10.81
N TYR A 185 5.02 0.36 -10.80
CA TYR A 185 6.03 1.41 -10.79
C TYR A 185 6.00 2.27 -12.07
N GLU A 186 5.84 1.66 -13.23
CA GLU A 186 5.74 2.38 -14.51
C GLU A 186 4.50 3.28 -14.60
N LEU A 187 3.35 2.82 -14.04
CA LEU A 187 2.10 3.57 -14.06
C LEU A 187 2.09 4.71 -13.03
N ASP A 188 2.66 4.50 -11.86
CA ASP A 188 2.63 5.43 -10.73
C ASP A 188 3.89 5.24 -9.88
N PRO A 189 5.02 5.84 -10.30
CA PRO A 189 6.29 5.68 -9.58
C PRO A 189 6.28 6.30 -8.18
N ILE A 190 5.47 7.35 -7.96
CA ILE A 190 5.33 8.03 -6.66
C ILE A 190 3.89 7.90 -6.18
N PRO A 191 3.58 6.92 -5.30
CA PRO A 191 2.21 6.70 -4.83
C PRO A 191 1.61 7.91 -4.12
N GLN A 192 0.29 8.00 -4.12
CA GLN A 192 -0.44 9.05 -3.41
C GLN A 192 -0.04 9.10 -1.92
N GLY A 193 0.21 10.30 -1.43
CA GLY A 193 0.66 10.54 -0.05
C GLY A 193 2.15 10.32 0.18
N GLN A 194 2.92 9.94 -0.86
CA GLN A 194 4.37 9.83 -0.82
C GLN A 194 5.03 11.02 -1.53
N THR A 195 6.23 11.36 -1.13
CA THR A 195 7.07 12.40 -1.76
C THR A 195 8.09 11.80 -2.72
N THR A 196 8.34 10.49 -2.61
CA THR A 196 9.33 9.74 -3.40
C THR A 196 8.75 8.40 -3.88
N GLY A 197 9.45 7.73 -4.78
CA GLY A 197 9.13 6.40 -5.28
C GLY A 197 9.62 5.25 -4.38
N ASP A 198 10.17 5.56 -3.21
CA ASP A 198 10.93 4.61 -2.39
C ASP A 198 10.11 3.37 -2.01
N ARG A 199 8.83 3.51 -1.70
CA ARG A 199 7.95 2.37 -1.40
C ARG A 199 7.84 1.38 -2.57
N ARG A 200 7.67 1.89 -3.80
CA ARG A 200 7.62 1.05 -5.03
C ARG A 200 8.97 0.38 -5.28
N LEU A 201 10.03 1.16 -5.12
CA LEU A 201 11.40 0.68 -5.30
C LEU A 201 11.77 -0.38 -4.26
N ALA A 202 11.33 -0.24 -3.01
CA ALA A 202 11.55 -1.25 -1.97
C ALA A 202 10.89 -2.60 -2.31
N SER A 203 9.65 -2.59 -2.83
CA SER A 203 8.98 -3.83 -3.26
C SER A 203 9.71 -4.48 -4.44
N LEU A 204 10.19 -3.69 -5.41
CA LEU A 204 10.99 -4.18 -6.54
C LEU A 204 12.36 -4.73 -6.07
N PHE A 205 13.02 -4.01 -5.15
CA PHE A 205 14.28 -4.46 -4.56
C PHE A 205 14.12 -5.83 -3.91
N LEU A 206 13.09 -5.99 -3.07
CA LEU A 206 12.81 -7.26 -2.42
C LEU A 206 12.58 -8.39 -3.45
N ALA A 207 11.82 -8.13 -4.49
CA ALA A 207 11.55 -9.12 -5.54
C ALA A 207 12.84 -9.56 -6.26
N HIS A 208 13.73 -8.63 -6.62
CA HIS A 208 15.02 -8.94 -7.22
C HIS A 208 15.97 -9.64 -6.24
N TYR A 209 15.95 -9.21 -4.96
CA TYR A 209 16.75 -9.85 -3.91
C TYR A 209 16.36 -11.33 -3.76
N LEU A 210 15.08 -11.65 -3.66
CA LEU A 210 14.59 -13.03 -3.56
C LEU A 210 14.90 -13.86 -4.83
N LYS A 211 15.10 -13.22 -5.98
CA LYS A 211 15.60 -13.86 -7.21
C LYS A 211 17.12 -13.97 -7.28
N ASN A 212 17.84 -13.49 -6.28
CA ASN A 212 19.31 -13.39 -6.27
C ASN A 212 19.86 -12.55 -7.44
N ASP A 213 19.10 -11.53 -7.88
CA ASP A 213 19.48 -10.59 -8.93
C ASP A 213 20.11 -9.34 -8.31
N LEU A 214 21.36 -9.49 -7.83
CA LEU A 214 22.06 -8.46 -7.09
C LEU A 214 22.42 -7.23 -7.94
N ASP A 215 22.57 -7.38 -9.24
CA ASP A 215 22.82 -6.27 -10.15
C ASP A 215 21.62 -5.32 -10.18
N LYS A 216 20.40 -5.87 -10.27
CA LYS A 216 19.16 -5.07 -10.19
C LYS A 216 18.94 -4.47 -8.80
N CYS A 217 19.30 -5.17 -7.74
CA CYS A 217 19.26 -4.60 -6.39
C CYS A 217 20.14 -3.35 -6.30
N ASN A 218 21.35 -3.38 -6.84
CA ASN A 218 22.26 -2.22 -6.89
C ASN A 218 21.64 -1.05 -7.69
N GLU A 219 21.11 -1.31 -8.90
CA GLU A 219 20.47 -0.28 -9.72
C GLU A 219 19.27 0.38 -9.02
N ILE A 220 18.50 -0.38 -8.24
CA ILE A 220 17.33 0.12 -7.52
C ILE A 220 17.75 0.91 -6.29
N LYS A 221 18.73 0.43 -5.54
CA LYS A 221 19.28 1.10 -4.36
C LYS A 221 19.64 2.55 -4.64
N ASP A 222 20.34 2.79 -5.75
CA ASP A 222 20.84 4.11 -6.12
C ASP A 222 19.71 5.12 -6.46
N LYS A 223 18.47 4.63 -6.62
CA LYS A 223 17.28 5.45 -6.88
C LYS A 223 16.49 5.79 -5.63
N ILE A 224 16.78 5.16 -4.49
CA ILE A 224 16.06 5.39 -3.23
C ILE A 224 16.65 6.59 -2.53
N ILE A 225 15.79 7.54 -2.13
CA ILE A 225 16.17 8.83 -1.57
C ILE A 225 16.00 8.85 -0.05
N ASN A 226 14.90 8.29 0.46
CA ASN A 226 14.57 8.30 1.88
C ASN A 226 14.39 6.89 2.42
N ILE A 227 14.73 6.70 3.69
CA ILE A 227 14.59 5.43 4.39
C ILE A 227 13.52 5.57 5.47
N ASP A 228 12.29 5.75 5.05
CA ASP A 228 11.12 5.83 5.94
C ASP A 228 10.34 4.50 6.01
N ASN A 229 10.83 3.46 5.32
CA ASN A 229 10.13 2.19 5.15
C ASN A 229 10.91 1.05 5.83
N ARG A 230 10.28 0.37 6.80
CA ARG A 230 10.84 -0.81 7.48
C ARG A 230 11.27 -1.90 6.50
N THR A 231 10.46 -2.15 5.49
CA THR A 231 10.77 -3.15 4.45
C THR A 231 12.06 -2.82 3.73
N TRP A 232 12.30 -1.54 3.45
CA TRP A 232 13.51 -1.10 2.80
C TRP A 232 14.74 -1.36 3.66
N LEU A 233 14.71 -0.96 4.94
CA LEU A 233 15.81 -1.20 5.86
C LEU A 233 16.09 -2.69 6.04
N LEU A 234 15.05 -3.51 6.11
CA LEU A 234 15.18 -4.94 6.19
C LEU A 234 15.86 -5.51 4.94
N CYS A 235 15.41 -5.11 3.75
CA CYS A 235 16.02 -5.55 2.49
C CYS A 235 17.49 -5.13 2.40
N ILE A 236 17.82 -3.92 2.86
CA ILE A 236 19.18 -3.42 2.90
C ILE A 236 20.04 -4.19 3.91
N ASP A 237 19.53 -4.50 5.09
CA ASP A 237 20.29 -5.28 6.07
C ASP A 237 20.56 -6.69 5.57
N LEU A 238 19.62 -7.33 4.92
CA LEU A 238 19.79 -8.62 4.27
C LEU A 238 20.79 -8.57 3.11
N TYR A 239 20.71 -7.53 2.28
CA TYR A 239 21.68 -7.30 1.22
C TYR A 239 23.08 -7.07 1.79
N ASN A 240 23.21 -6.34 2.90
CA ASN A 240 24.47 -6.09 3.58
C ASN A 240 25.09 -7.31 4.25
N SER A 241 24.30 -8.30 4.62
CA SER A 241 24.87 -9.57 5.08
C SER A 241 25.68 -10.25 3.95
N CYS A 242 25.36 -9.92 2.70
CA CYS A 242 26.10 -10.34 1.51
C CYS A 242 27.19 -9.34 1.07
N SER A 243 27.04 -8.03 1.36
CA SER A 243 27.95 -6.95 0.97
C SER A 243 28.16 -5.96 2.11
N LYS A 244 29.38 -5.87 2.66
CA LYS A 244 29.73 -5.04 3.84
C LYS A 244 29.72 -3.53 3.56
N GLU A 245 29.58 -3.10 2.31
CA GLU A 245 29.80 -1.72 1.87
C GLU A 245 28.78 -0.72 2.43
N TYR A 246 27.51 -1.12 2.60
CA TYR A 246 26.45 -0.23 3.05
C TYR A 246 26.51 0.18 4.52
N LYS A 247 27.15 -0.61 5.38
CA LYS A 247 27.19 -0.34 6.84
C LYS A 247 27.87 0.98 7.18
N GLU A 248 28.64 1.51 6.26
CA GLU A 248 29.36 2.77 6.43
C GLU A 248 28.60 3.97 5.86
N GLU A 249 27.54 3.77 5.08
CA GLU A 249 26.77 4.86 4.50
C GLU A 249 25.89 5.59 5.55
N ASN A 250 25.80 6.92 5.45
CA ASN A 250 25.08 7.74 6.43
C ASN A 250 23.59 7.41 6.50
N TRP A 251 22.94 7.20 5.37
CA TRP A 251 21.53 6.85 5.29
C TRP A 251 21.19 5.53 6.00
N TYR A 252 22.10 4.54 5.93
CA TYR A 252 21.93 3.28 6.64
C TYR A 252 22.03 3.47 8.15
N LYS A 253 23.02 4.26 8.61
CA LYS A 253 23.21 4.61 10.03
C LYS A 253 22.02 5.40 10.58
N GLU A 254 21.50 6.37 9.82
CA GLU A 254 20.31 7.13 10.16
C GLU A 254 19.08 6.23 10.28
N GLY A 255 18.84 5.34 9.32
CA GLY A 255 17.76 4.38 9.34
C GLY A 255 17.82 3.40 10.50
N LEU A 256 19.00 2.84 10.80
CA LEU A 256 19.19 1.99 11.98
C LEU A 256 18.94 2.74 13.30
N ASN A 257 19.28 4.03 13.38
CA ASN A 257 19.00 4.83 14.56
C ASN A 257 17.50 5.12 14.70
N GLU A 258 16.79 5.39 13.60
CA GLU A 258 15.35 5.60 13.57
C GLU A 258 14.60 4.35 14.04
N PHE A 259 15.05 3.17 13.63
CA PHE A 259 14.43 1.89 13.94
C PHE A 259 15.20 1.07 14.98
N LYS A 260 15.98 1.72 15.85
CA LYS A 260 16.82 1.07 16.87
C LYS A 260 16.05 0.17 17.85
N ASP A 261 14.75 0.45 18.05
CA ASP A 261 13.89 -0.29 18.97
C ASP A 261 13.15 -1.45 18.27
N LEU A 262 13.43 -1.71 16.98
CA LEU A 262 12.88 -2.86 16.26
C LEU A 262 13.65 -4.13 16.57
N ASP A 263 12.92 -5.20 16.81
CA ASP A 263 13.48 -6.55 16.78
C ASP A 263 13.61 -7.02 15.33
N TRP A 264 14.81 -6.83 14.77
CA TRP A 264 15.12 -7.20 13.39
C TRP A 264 14.98 -8.69 13.10
N SER A 265 15.21 -9.55 14.09
CA SER A 265 14.99 -11.00 13.97
C SER A 265 13.51 -11.28 13.72
N LEU A 266 12.64 -10.61 14.49
CA LEU A 266 11.20 -10.72 14.32
C LEU A 266 10.71 -10.15 12.98
N GLU A 267 11.31 -9.06 12.51
CA GLU A 267 10.98 -8.49 11.20
C GLU A 267 11.39 -9.43 10.05
N VAL A 268 12.57 -10.08 10.15
CA VAL A 268 13.03 -11.10 9.20
C VAL A 268 12.04 -12.27 9.16
N ASP A 269 11.59 -12.75 10.31
CA ASP A 269 10.60 -13.83 10.41
C ASP A 269 9.25 -13.43 9.80
N ARG A 270 8.80 -12.20 10.05
CA ARG A 270 7.54 -11.68 9.46
C ARG A 270 7.55 -11.66 7.94
N TYR A 271 8.70 -11.47 7.32
CA TYR A 271 8.85 -11.49 5.86
C TYR A 271 9.23 -12.85 5.30
N HIS A 272 9.29 -13.92 6.14
CA HIS A 272 9.67 -15.29 5.75
C HIS A 272 11.03 -15.36 5.02
N LEU A 273 11.97 -14.49 5.38
CA LEU A 273 13.27 -14.41 4.72
C LEU A 273 14.30 -15.40 5.27
N ASN A 274 14.02 -16.04 6.43
CA ASN A 274 14.91 -17.03 7.04
C ASN A 274 14.88 -18.42 6.37
N ASN A 275 13.99 -18.65 5.42
CA ASN A 275 13.80 -19.96 4.76
C ASN A 275 14.44 -20.04 3.37
N GLN A 276 15.39 -19.18 3.06
CA GLN A 276 16.10 -19.19 1.77
C GLN A 276 17.58 -19.50 1.90
#